data_59ea4885621786d9cf1105e4d93aa05e
#
_entry.id   59ea4885621786d9cf1105e4d93aa05e
#
_cell.length_a   1.000
_cell.length_b   1.000
_cell.length_c   1.000
_cell.angle_alpha   90.00
_cell.angle_beta   90.00
_cell.angle_gamma   90.00
#
_symmetry.space_group_name_H-M   'P 1'
#
loop_
_entity.id
_entity.type
_entity.pdbx_description
1 polymer ?
#
loop_
_entity_poly.entity_id
_entity_poly.type
_entity_poly.pdbx_seq_one_letter_code
_entity_poly.pdbx_strand_id
1 'polypeptide(L)'
;MQPLSGVRVLDLSRILAGPHAAQTLGDLGAEVLKLEAPWGDDTRSWGPPFQSGFDGEDVASYFLSCNRGKRIETVNIKQEQERIRALVADADIVVENFKPGTFDAIVGEVPEDTIVCSISGYGQHGPRRDEVAVSYTHLRAHETLTD
;
A
#
# COMPACT_ATOMS: atom_id res chain seq x y z
N MET A 1 22.22 9.04 -12.46
CA MET A 1 21.13 9.76 -11.74
C MET A 1 19.84 8.99 -12.06
N GLN A 2 19.09 8.58 -11.06
CA GLN A 2 17.80 7.88 -11.27
C GLN A 2 16.69 8.94 -11.46
N PRO A 3 15.67 8.68 -12.29
CA PRO A 3 14.65 9.68 -12.66
C PRO A 3 13.91 10.30 -11.48
N LEU A 4 13.67 9.52 -10.41
CA LEU A 4 12.92 9.95 -9.21
C LEU A 4 13.82 10.14 -7.97
N SER A 5 15.12 10.38 -8.17
CA SER A 5 16.03 10.68 -7.04
C SER A 5 15.57 11.91 -6.27
N GLY A 6 15.39 11.77 -4.96
CA GLY A 6 14.91 12.82 -4.06
C GLY A 6 13.38 12.89 -3.90
N VAL A 7 12.61 12.08 -4.66
CA VAL A 7 11.15 11.97 -4.47
C VAL A 7 10.87 11.03 -3.29
N ARG A 8 10.02 11.45 -2.36
CA ARG A 8 9.61 10.70 -1.18
C ARG A 8 8.20 10.15 -1.38
N VAL A 9 8.07 8.83 -1.29
CA VAL A 9 6.82 8.10 -1.45
C VAL A 9 6.40 7.48 -0.12
N LEU A 10 5.19 7.80 0.33
CA LEU A 10 4.56 7.15 1.48
C LEU A 10 3.58 6.09 0.98
N ASP A 11 3.88 4.82 1.26
CA ASP A 11 3.05 3.67 0.88
C ASP A 11 2.21 3.21 2.07
N LEU A 12 0.93 3.57 2.07
CA LEU A 12 -0.08 3.15 3.04
C LEU A 12 -0.90 1.95 2.55
N SER A 13 -0.55 1.43 1.38
CA SER A 13 -1.32 0.39 0.71
C SER A 13 -0.93 -1.03 1.15
N ARG A 14 -1.82 -1.99 0.85
CA ARG A 14 -1.63 -3.41 1.15
C ARG A 14 -1.89 -4.26 -0.08
N ILE A 15 -1.51 -5.52 0.01
CA ILE A 15 -1.74 -6.60 -0.94
C ILE A 15 -0.86 -6.45 -2.19
N LEU A 16 -1.39 -5.94 -3.33
CA LEU A 16 -0.70 -5.99 -4.61
C LEU A 16 -0.59 -4.65 -5.32
N ALA A 17 -1.70 -4.06 -5.73
CA ALA A 17 -1.70 -2.96 -6.70
C ALA A 17 -0.94 -1.72 -6.20
N GLY A 18 -1.25 -1.27 -4.98
CA GLY A 18 -0.55 -0.15 -4.35
C GLY A 18 0.91 -0.46 -4.05
N PRO A 19 1.22 -1.59 -3.36
CA PRO A 19 2.60 -1.98 -3.09
C PRO A 19 3.45 -2.11 -4.35
N HIS A 20 2.92 -2.67 -5.44
CA HIS A 20 3.64 -2.79 -6.71
C HIS A 20 3.87 -1.43 -7.37
N ALA A 21 2.88 -0.53 -7.34
CA ALA A 21 3.05 0.84 -7.84
C ALA A 21 4.15 1.59 -7.06
N ALA A 22 4.09 1.55 -5.72
CA ALA A 22 5.10 2.18 -4.88
C ALA A 22 6.50 1.58 -5.09
N GLN A 23 6.60 0.23 -5.28
CA GLN A 23 7.86 -0.42 -5.61
C GLN A 23 8.42 0.07 -6.95
N THR A 24 7.58 0.24 -7.97
CA THR A 24 8.00 0.75 -9.27
C THR A 24 8.59 2.17 -9.16
N LEU A 25 8.00 3.04 -8.33
CA LEU A 25 8.57 4.35 -8.04
C LEU A 25 9.93 4.24 -7.34
N GLY A 26 10.08 3.30 -6.41
CA GLY A 26 11.36 2.99 -5.77
C GLY A 26 12.41 2.47 -6.75
N ASP A 27 12.04 1.61 -7.69
CA ASP A 27 12.94 1.12 -8.76
C ASP A 27 13.44 2.26 -9.66
N LEU A 28 12.66 3.32 -9.80
CA LEU A 28 13.02 4.53 -10.53
C LEU A 28 13.80 5.54 -9.67
N GLY A 29 14.08 5.23 -8.41
CA GLY A 29 14.95 6.01 -7.53
C GLY A 29 14.26 6.81 -6.44
N ALA A 30 12.94 6.68 -6.27
CA ALA A 30 12.24 7.30 -5.16
C ALA A 30 12.59 6.64 -3.82
N GLU A 31 12.54 7.40 -2.74
CA GLU A 31 12.63 6.89 -1.38
C GLU A 31 11.23 6.45 -0.92
N VAL A 32 11.03 5.14 -0.74
CA VAL A 32 9.72 4.59 -0.38
C VAL A 32 9.70 4.19 1.08
N LEU A 33 8.81 4.81 1.85
CA LEU A 33 8.45 4.39 3.20
C LEU A 33 7.09 3.70 3.16
N LYS A 34 7.08 2.40 3.50
CA LYS A 34 5.84 1.63 3.68
C LYS A 34 5.45 1.61 5.15
N LEU A 35 4.20 1.95 5.45
CA LEU A 35 3.63 1.77 6.78
C LEU A 35 2.78 0.50 6.83
N GLU A 36 3.10 -0.37 7.77
CA GLU A 36 2.34 -1.58 8.03
C GLU A 36 1.63 -1.51 9.38
N ALA A 37 0.45 -2.13 9.45
CA ALA A 37 -0.21 -2.35 10.72
C ALA A 37 0.66 -3.23 11.66
N PRO A 38 0.43 -3.24 12.99
CA PRO A 38 1.20 -4.06 13.93
C PRO A 38 1.26 -5.55 13.60
N TRP A 39 0.29 -6.06 12.87
CA TRP A 39 0.25 -7.47 12.40
C TRP A 39 0.84 -7.67 10.98
N GLY A 40 1.38 -6.62 10.36
CA GLY A 40 1.97 -6.65 9.03
C GLY A 40 0.97 -6.58 7.87
N ASP A 41 1.49 -6.73 6.65
CA ASP A 41 0.70 -6.92 5.43
C ASP A 41 0.29 -8.40 5.34
N ASP A 42 -0.97 -8.67 5.00
CA ASP A 42 -1.52 -10.03 4.91
C ASP A 42 -0.70 -10.92 3.95
N THR A 43 -0.11 -10.33 2.92
CA THR A 43 0.72 -11.03 1.93
C THR A 43 2.01 -11.60 2.47
N ARG A 44 2.44 -11.21 3.69
CA ARG A 44 3.60 -11.81 4.36
C ARG A 44 3.41 -13.31 4.61
N SER A 45 2.16 -13.75 4.81
CA SER A 45 1.79 -15.15 5.06
C SER A 45 1.28 -15.90 3.81
N TRP A 46 1.19 -15.24 2.64
CA TRP A 46 0.65 -15.85 1.42
C TRP A 46 1.70 -16.67 0.67
N GLY A 47 2.11 -17.79 1.24
CA GLY A 47 3.00 -18.78 0.65
C GLY A 47 2.36 -20.16 0.53
N PRO A 48 3.05 -21.18 -0.01
CA PRO A 48 4.44 -21.16 -0.49
C PRO A 48 4.60 -20.42 -1.83
N PRO A 49 5.84 -20.03 -2.22
CA PRO A 49 7.09 -20.26 -1.48
C PRO A 49 7.35 -19.20 -0.41
N PHE A 50 8.07 -19.60 0.62
CA PHE A 50 8.58 -18.72 1.66
C PHE A 50 10.10 -18.57 1.53
N GLN A 51 10.63 -17.44 1.99
CA GLN A 51 12.05 -17.19 2.14
C GLN A 51 12.34 -16.75 3.58
N SER A 52 13.41 -17.25 4.14
CA SER A 52 13.83 -16.86 5.48
C SER A 52 14.33 -15.42 5.47
N GLY A 53 13.70 -14.58 6.28
CA GLY A 53 14.11 -13.20 6.51
C GLY A 53 15.40 -13.09 7.32
N PHE A 54 16.00 -11.90 7.38
CA PHE A 54 17.21 -11.63 8.16
C PHE A 54 17.00 -11.78 9.68
N ASP A 55 15.78 -11.66 10.14
CA ASP A 55 15.32 -11.80 11.52
C ASP A 55 14.92 -13.25 11.89
N GLY A 56 15.03 -14.18 10.94
CA GLY A 56 14.68 -15.59 11.13
C GLY A 56 13.20 -15.91 10.96
N GLU A 57 12.36 -14.92 10.62
CA GLU A 57 10.97 -15.15 10.25
C GLU A 57 10.85 -15.46 8.76
N ASP A 58 10.01 -16.43 8.42
CA ASP A 58 9.73 -16.75 7.03
C ASP A 58 8.74 -15.76 6.44
N VAL A 59 9.09 -15.18 5.28
CA VAL A 59 8.26 -14.22 4.54
C VAL A 59 7.88 -14.80 3.19
N ALA A 60 6.60 -14.72 2.83
CA ALA A 60 6.14 -15.19 1.54
C ALA A 60 6.79 -14.43 0.38
N SER A 61 7.20 -15.14 -0.66
CA SER A 61 7.76 -14.55 -1.88
C SER A 61 6.80 -13.57 -2.55
N TYR A 62 5.50 -13.74 -2.34
CA TYR A 62 4.48 -12.79 -2.78
C TYR A 62 4.71 -11.39 -2.20
N PHE A 63 4.90 -11.29 -0.87
CA PHE A 63 5.21 -10.01 -0.23
C PHE A 63 6.50 -9.39 -0.78
N LEU A 64 7.55 -10.21 -0.92
CA LEU A 64 8.86 -9.75 -1.41
C LEU A 64 8.79 -9.23 -2.85
N SER A 65 7.93 -9.80 -3.69
CA SER A 65 7.76 -9.40 -5.08
C SER A 65 7.27 -7.97 -5.27
N CYS A 66 6.57 -7.41 -4.27
CA CYS A 66 5.94 -6.08 -4.33
C CYS A 66 6.56 -5.06 -3.36
N ASN A 67 7.53 -5.48 -2.51
CA ASN A 67 8.00 -4.63 -1.41
C ASN A 67 9.52 -4.53 -1.31
N ARG A 68 10.28 -5.00 -2.32
CA ARG A 68 11.73 -4.86 -2.32
C ARG A 68 12.15 -3.39 -2.31
N GLY A 69 13.24 -3.09 -1.62
CA GLY A 69 13.84 -1.75 -1.58
C GLY A 69 13.07 -0.71 -0.76
N LYS A 70 11.95 -1.07 -0.16
CA LYS A 70 11.19 -0.16 0.72
C LYS A 70 11.75 -0.17 2.14
N ARG A 71 11.76 0.97 2.79
CA ARG A 71 11.84 1.07 4.25
C ARG A 71 10.45 0.77 4.81
N ILE A 72 10.38 -0.11 5.81
CA ILE A 72 9.10 -0.53 6.41
C ILE A 72 9.09 -0.08 7.86
N GLU A 73 7.99 0.56 8.27
CA GLU A 73 7.74 0.94 9.65
C GLU A 73 6.36 0.48 10.08
N THR A 74 6.24 0.03 11.33
CA THR A 74 4.96 -0.37 11.91
C THR A 74 4.26 0.84 12.48
N VAL A 75 2.94 0.95 12.21
CA VAL A 75 2.10 2.03 12.72
C VAL A 75 0.71 1.51 13.07
N ASN A 76 0.18 1.95 14.22
CA ASN A 76 -1.22 1.74 14.54
C ASN A 76 -2.05 2.92 14.04
N ILE A 77 -2.70 2.76 12.89
CA ILE A 77 -3.47 3.81 12.21
C ILE A 77 -4.52 4.48 13.14
N LYS A 78 -5.10 3.74 14.08
CA LYS A 78 -6.11 4.28 15.00
C LYS A 78 -5.51 5.14 16.12
N GLN A 79 -4.29 4.86 16.52
CA GLN A 79 -3.63 5.48 17.67
C GLN A 79 -2.60 6.53 17.28
N GLU A 80 -2.03 6.42 16.08
CA GLU A 80 -0.89 7.23 15.64
C GLU A 80 -1.24 8.15 14.45
N GLN A 81 -2.48 8.66 14.41
CA GLN A 81 -2.93 9.51 13.29
C GLN A 81 -2.08 10.77 13.10
N GLU A 82 -1.62 11.40 14.18
CA GLU A 82 -0.73 12.58 14.10
C GLU A 82 0.59 12.25 13.41
N ARG A 83 1.16 11.08 13.69
CA ARG A 83 2.37 10.61 13.01
C ARG A 83 2.13 10.39 11.52
N ILE A 84 0.98 9.80 11.17
CA ILE A 84 0.61 9.59 9.76
C ILE A 84 0.44 10.93 9.04
N ARG A 85 -0.24 11.91 9.64
CA ARG A 85 -0.38 13.26 9.10
C ARG A 85 0.96 13.94 8.86
N ALA A 86 1.88 13.83 9.81
CA ALA A 86 3.23 14.38 9.66
C ALA A 86 3.99 13.71 8.50
N LEU A 87 3.89 12.40 8.34
CA LEU A 87 4.52 11.66 7.24
C LEU A 87 3.87 12.00 5.88
N VAL A 88 2.56 12.21 5.83
CA VAL A 88 1.86 12.67 4.61
C VAL A 88 2.31 14.08 4.23
N ALA A 89 2.44 14.99 5.22
CA ALA A 89 2.91 16.35 4.98
C ALA A 89 4.36 16.42 4.48
N ASP A 90 5.17 15.39 4.76
CA ASP A 90 6.57 15.29 4.32
C ASP A 90 6.74 14.49 3.01
N ALA A 91 5.68 13.88 2.49
CA ALA A 91 5.72 13.06 1.29
C ALA A 91 5.36 13.86 0.02
N ASP A 92 6.06 13.56 -1.09
CA ASP A 92 5.72 14.09 -2.41
C ASP A 92 4.60 13.26 -3.07
N ILE A 93 4.57 11.95 -2.77
CA ILE A 93 3.57 11.01 -3.29
C ILE A 93 3.06 10.13 -2.14
N VAL A 94 1.73 9.97 -2.06
CA VAL A 94 1.08 9.02 -1.15
C VAL A 94 0.33 7.98 -1.97
N VAL A 95 0.53 6.70 -1.68
CA VAL A 95 -0.20 5.58 -2.28
C VAL A 95 -1.04 4.91 -1.20
N GLU A 96 -2.34 4.81 -1.40
CA GLU A 96 -3.25 4.18 -0.45
C GLU A 96 -4.31 3.31 -1.15
N ASN A 97 -4.84 2.32 -0.46
CA ASN A 97 -5.94 1.50 -0.96
C ASN A 97 -6.95 1.16 0.14
N PHE A 98 -7.23 2.13 1.00
CA PHE A 98 -8.28 2.03 2.00
C PHE A 98 -9.67 2.04 1.35
N LYS A 99 -10.68 1.77 2.16
CA LYS A 99 -12.06 2.04 1.75
C LYS A 99 -12.23 3.53 1.48
N PRO A 100 -12.99 3.93 0.45
CA PRO A 100 -13.24 5.34 0.15
C PRO A 100 -13.65 6.15 1.38
N GLY A 101 -13.05 7.33 1.54
CA GLY A 101 -13.24 8.22 2.67
C GLY A 101 -12.45 7.89 3.94
N THR A 102 -11.80 6.71 4.01
CA THR A 102 -10.99 6.35 5.19
C THR A 102 -9.71 7.17 5.25
N PHE A 103 -9.05 7.38 4.12
CA PHE A 103 -7.84 8.20 4.04
C PHE A 103 -8.13 9.64 4.50
N ASP A 104 -9.17 10.26 3.98
CA ASP A 104 -9.59 11.63 4.34
C ASP A 104 -9.91 11.74 5.84
N ALA A 105 -10.57 10.72 6.41
CA ALA A 105 -10.90 10.70 7.84
C ALA A 105 -9.65 10.61 8.75
N ILE A 106 -8.57 9.97 8.29
CA ILE A 106 -7.31 9.82 9.04
C ILE A 106 -6.45 11.05 8.89
N VAL A 107 -6.29 11.52 7.66
CA VAL A 107 -5.29 12.54 7.28
C VAL A 107 -5.87 13.94 7.36
N GLY A 108 -7.11 14.15 6.90
CA GLY A 108 -7.71 15.47 6.71
C GLY A 108 -7.13 16.18 5.50
N GLU A 109 -6.65 17.41 5.70
CA GLU A 109 -6.04 18.18 4.62
C GLU A 109 -4.67 17.63 4.21
N VAL A 110 -4.46 17.52 2.90
CA VAL A 110 -3.18 17.13 2.29
C VAL A 110 -2.56 18.36 1.64
N PRO A 111 -1.23 18.56 1.70
CA PRO A 111 -0.59 19.66 0.99
C PRO A 111 -0.91 19.66 -0.50
N GLU A 112 -1.09 20.85 -1.09
CA GLU A 112 -1.47 21.00 -2.52
C GLU A 112 -0.46 20.37 -3.48
N ASP A 113 0.81 20.32 -3.10
CA ASP A 113 1.90 19.76 -3.90
C ASP A 113 2.02 18.24 -3.75
N THR A 114 1.27 17.59 -2.84
CA THR A 114 1.34 16.14 -2.63
C THR A 114 0.41 15.41 -3.60
N ILE A 115 0.96 14.46 -4.35
CA ILE A 115 0.18 13.59 -5.23
C ILE A 115 -0.40 12.43 -4.42
N VAL A 116 -1.73 12.32 -4.37
CA VAL A 116 -2.42 11.18 -3.71
C VAL A 116 -2.94 10.21 -4.74
N CYS A 117 -2.46 8.96 -4.70
CA CYS A 117 -2.92 7.85 -5.52
C CYS A 117 -3.81 6.93 -4.69
N SER A 118 -5.13 7.10 -4.80
CA SER A 118 -6.13 6.28 -4.12
C SER A 118 -6.61 5.15 -5.01
N ILE A 119 -6.31 3.91 -4.63
CA ILE A 119 -6.65 2.71 -5.40
C ILE A 119 -7.88 2.06 -4.78
N SER A 120 -8.97 1.98 -5.55
CA SER A 120 -10.21 1.34 -5.13
C SER A 120 -10.88 0.60 -6.31
N GLY A 121 -11.92 -0.19 -6.03
CA GLY A 121 -12.60 -0.96 -7.07
C GLY A 121 -13.31 -0.11 -8.12
N TYR A 122 -13.93 0.99 -7.69
CA TYR A 122 -14.80 1.82 -8.55
C TYR A 122 -14.55 3.31 -8.40
N GLY A 123 -13.40 3.71 -7.88
CA GLY A 123 -13.05 5.12 -7.64
C GLY A 123 -13.57 5.65 -6.30
N GLN A 124 -13.24 6.91 -6.02
CA GLN A 124 -13.60 7.56 -4.76
C GLN A 124 -15.01 8.16 -4.77
N HIS A 125 -15.63 8.26 -5.94
CA HIS A 125 -16.94 8.90 -6.16
C HIS A 125 -17.87 7.99 -6.97
N GLY A 126 -19.18 8.26 -6.90
CA GLY A 126 -20.18 7.54 -7.67
C GLY A 126 -20.96 6.50 -6.86
N PRO A 127 -22.01 5.90 -7.46
CA PRO A 127 -22.95 5.03 -6.75
C PRO A 127 -22.34 3.69 -6.30
N ARG A 128 -21.23 3.26 -6.91
CA ARG A 128 -20.55 1.99 -6.62
C ARG A 128 -19.27 2.15 -5.82
N ARG A 129 -18.98 3.33 -5.29
CA ARG A 129 -17.73 3.62 -4.59
C ARG A 129 -17.46 2.69 -3.38
N ASP A 130 -18.52 2.24 -2.71
CA ASP A 130 -18.41 1.41 -1.51
C ASP A 130 -18.32 -0.10 -1.82
N GLU A 131 -18.41 -0.48 -3.11
CA GLU A 131 -18.24 -1.86 -3.52
C GLU A 131 -16.75 -2.25 -3.49
N VAL A 132 -16.48 -3.48 -3.01
CA VAL A 132 -15.12 -3.99 -2.94
C VAL A 132 -14.50 -4.25 -4.31
N ALA A 133 -13.18 -4.09 -4.36
CA ALA A 133 -12.42 -4.22 -5.59
C ALA A 133 -12.48 -5.62 -6.22
N VAL A 134 -12.10 -5.67 -7.48
CA VAL A 134 -12.16 -6.76 -8.47
C VAL A 134 -11.74 -8.14 -7.97
N SER A 135 -10.77 -8.25 -7.09
CA SER A 135 -10.28 -9.53 -6.55
C SER A 135 -11.35 -10.34 -5.78
N TYR A 136 -12.34 -9.65 -5.21
CA TYR A 136 -13.45 -10.33 -4.52
C TYR A 136 -14.66 -10.58 -5.41
N THR A 137 -14.88 -9.77 -6.44
CA THR A 137 -16.10 -9.82 -7.25
C THR A 137 -15.93 -10.49 -8.60
N HIS A 138 -14.73 -10.38 -9.22
CA HIS A 138 -14.49 -10.93 -10.57
C HIS A 138 -13.58 -12.16 -10.59
N LEU A 139 -12.47 -12.16 -9.82
CA LEU A 139 -11.57 -13.32 -9.81
C LEU A 139 -12.19 -14.51 -9.06
N ARG A 140 -12.89 -14.28 -7.97
CA ARG A 140 -13.56 -15.34 -7.21
C ARG A 140 -14.75 -15.98 -7.98
N ALA A 141 -15.39 -15.23 -8.88
CA ALA A 141 -16.46 -15.75 -9.72
C ALA A 141 -15.94 -16.69 -10.84
N HIS A 142 -14.67 -16.56 -11.24
CA HIS A 142 -14.05 -17.43 -12.22
C HIS A 142 -13.43 -18.70 -11.59
N GLU A 143 -13.03 -18.69 -10.34
CA GLU A 143 -12.48 -19.87 -9.65
C GLU A 143 -13.55 -20.90 -9.25
N THR A 144 -14.82 -20.51 -9.17
CA THR A 144 -15.94 -21.41 -8.84
C THR A 144 -16.53 -22.16 -10.05
N LEU A 145 -15.97 -21.97 -11.25
CA LEU A 145 -16.45 -22.65 -12.48
C LEU A 145 -15.55 -23.82 -12.93
N THR A 146 -14.64 -24.27 -12.08
CA THR A 146 -13.68 -25.37 -12.39
C THR A 146 -13.84 -26.59 -11.48
N ASP A 147 -15.05 -26.88 -10.96
CA ASP A 147 -15.42 -28.16 -10.36
C ASP A 147 -16.34 -28.95 -11.30
#